data_e488b70fc84183bf1b894c1cbbb70b7c
#
_entry.id   e488b70fc84183bf1b894c1cbbb70b7c
#
_cell.length_a   1.000
_cell.length_b   1.000
_cell.length_c   1.000
_cell.angle_alpha   90.00
_cell.angle_beta   90.00
_cell.angle_gamma   90.00
#
_symmetry.space_group_name_H-M   'P 1'
#
loop_
_entity.id
_entity.type
_entity.pdbx_description
1 polymer ?
#
loop_
_entity_poly.entity_id
_entity_poly.type
_entity_poly.pdbx_seq_one_letter_code
_entity_poly.pdbx_strand_id
1 'polypeptide(L)'
;MQFEWINFYSEFATKLLEFKNNRAELIADIQSAYSAINMKLPKLEREDSIIDIDPFTVFGLFNKGITNANRIAILESFATVFNIKSKVPNNFDGIPVLNNLKATYYGFKDDRQAADIDNLWGLYESAINLAGKDDAANREIFTKWYDTVHDQLGIRWNITMGLYWIRPYEFINLDSINRWFIVDPDNMPVDFVNSVKKKLNKVPYAAEYLAIKDACLHALKDGNYEYKNYPELSYRAWIVSKQVNQEKAEVKGKKSSKAAFLRWFAPLIQALRDLGGSGTPAEARAKIIENEQLSEDEINQTRGKNNVNKFENEVAFARNYLVNAGYIDKSVYGIWTLTEAGKSVDMTSEMASDIFKNVLSSSPSKQGKNITALADEDVHTVRYWLYAPGEGSCMWDEFYTSGIM
;
A
#
# COMPACT_ATOMS: atom_id res chain seq x y z
N MET A 1 -25.94 -6.23 4.98
CA MET A 1 -24.58 -6.77 5.12
C MET A 1 -24.03 -6.28 6.44
N GLN A 2 -23.51 -7.18 7.26
CA GLN A 2 -23.05 -6.80 8.60
C GLN A 2 -21.53 -6.66 8.55
N PHE A 3 -21.02 -5.43 8.71
CA PHE A 3 -19.59 -5.13 8.76
C PHE A 3 -19.08 -5.37 10.20
N GLU A 4 -18.85 -6.63 10.57
CA GLU A 4 -18.44 -7.03 11.94
C GLU A 4 -17.17 -6.34 12.41
N TRP A 5 -16.26 -5.97 11.47
CA TRP A 5 -15.02 -5.29 11.78
C TRP A 5 -15.22 -3.90 12.42
N ILE A 6 -16.33 -3.22 12.13
CA ILE A 6 -16.60 -1.85 12.61
C ILE A 6 -16.64 -1.79 14.13
N ASN A 7 -17.28 -2.75 14.77
CA ASN A 7 -17.39 -2.76 16.23
C ASN A 7 -16.01 -2.87 16.88
N PHE A 8 -15.19 -3.80 16.40
CA PHE A 8 -13.82 -3.99 16.89
C PHE A 8 -12.97 -2.75 16.67
N TYR A 9 -12.97 -2.20 15.45
CA TYR A 9 -12.17 -1.03 15.12
C TYR A 9 -12.59 0.20 15.92
N SER A 10 -13.90 0.41 16.10
CA SER A 10 -14.41 1.55 16.87
C SER A 10 -14.09 1.45 18.36
N GLU A 11 -14.19 0.25 18.95
CA GLU A 11 -13.77 0.00 20.34
C GLU A 11 -12.27 0.18 20.50
N PHE A 12 -11.48 -0.44 19.64
CA PHE A 12 -10.02 -0.30 19.65
C PHE A 12 -9.59 1.16 19.50
N ALA A 13 -10.24 1.91 18.58
CA ALA A 13 -9.98 3.34 18.43
C ALA A 13 -10.26 4.13 19.71
N THR A 14 -11.33 3.81 20.41
CA THR A 14 -11.62 4.47 21.71
C THR A 14 -10.58 4.10 22.76
N LYS A 15 -10.18 2.83 22.81
CA LYS A 15 -9.19 2.34 23.76
C LYS A 15 -7.81 2.98 23.56
N LEU A 16 -7.38 3.19 22.32
CA LEU A 16 -6.09 3.84 22.05
C LEU A 16 -5.98 5.26 22.62
N LEU A 17 -7.09 5.99 22.82
CA LEU A 17 -7.04 7.33 23.45
C LEU A 17 -6.44 7.33 24.85
N GLU A 18 -6.56 6.22 25.59
CA GLU A 18 -5.99 6.08 26.93
C GLU A 18 -4.46 6.20 26.93
N PHE A 19 -3.83 5.89 25.78
CA PHE A 19 -2.38 5.92 25.61
C PHE A 19 -1.82 7.25 25.10
N LYS A 20 -2.67 8.25 24.83
CA LYS A 20 -2.21 9.53 24.28
C LYS A 20 -1.06 10.14 25.08
N ASN A 21 -1.11 10.05 26.41
CA ASN A 21 -0.09 10.59 27.33
C ASN A 21 0.83 9.47 27.89
N ASN A 22 0.70 8.24 27.44
CA ASN A 22 1.50 7.09 27.89
C ASN A 22 1.94 6.21 26.72
N ARG A 23 2.62 6.79 25.73
CA ARG A 23 2.99 6.15 24.47
C ARG A 23 4.07 5.09 24.62
N ALA A 24 4.90 5.22 25.65
CA ALA A 24 5.89 4.19 25.98
C ALA A 24 5.22 2.85 26.36
N GLU A 25 4.12 2.88 27.11
CA GLU A 25 3.32 1.71 27.42
C GLU A 25 2.65 1.15 26.14
N LEU A 26 2.08 2.02 25.30
CA LEU A 26 1.54 1.60 24.01
C LEU A 26 2.55 0.83 23.15
N ILE A 27 3.79 1.35 23.07
CA ILE A 27 4.88 0.69 22.32
C ILE A 27 5.21 -0.66 22.93
N ALA A 28 5.32 -0.75 24.25
CA ALA A 28 5.60 -2.01 24.96
C ALA A 28 4.48 -3.03 24.74
N ASP A 29 3.23 -2.60 24.79
CA ASP A 29 2.06 -3.44 24.55
C ASP A 29 2.02 -3.97 23.11
N ILE A 30 2.31 -3.13 22.12
CA ILE A 30 2.41 -3.55 20.72
C ILE A 30 3.53 -4.57 20.53
N GLN A 31 4.71 -4.33 21.12
CA GLN A 31 5.84 -5.26 21.06
C GLN A 31 5.49 -6.60 21.71
N SER A 32 4.84 -6.57 22.87
CA SER A 32 4.36 -7.75 23.58
C SER A 32 3.36 -8.54 22.73
N ALA A 33 2.39 -7.86 22.11
CA ALA A 33 1.38 -8.48 21.26
C ALA A 33 2.01 -9.21 20.06
N TYR A 34 2.99 -8.59 19.37
CA TYR A 34 3.69 -9.23 18.26
C TYR A 34 4.56 -10.41 18.71
N SER A 35 5.21 -10.27 19.86
CA SER A 35 6.01 -11.34 20.47
C SER A 35 5.15 -12.57 20.82
N ALA A 36 3.98 -12.35 21.37
CA ALA A 36 3.04 -13.42 21.79
C ALA A 36 2.62 -14.32 20.62
N ILE A 37 2.56 -13.80 19.40
CA ILE A 37 2.21 -14.54 18.19
C ILE A 37 3.42 -14.95 17.35
N ASN A 38 4.63 -14.76 17.89
CA ASN A 38 5.91 -15.04 17.20
C ASN A 38 6.02 -14.36 15.81
N MET A 39 5.53 -13.13 15.71
CA MET A 39 5.63 -12.31 14.50
C MET A 39 6.60 -11.16 14.71
N LYS A 40 7.39 -10.85 13.68
CA LYS A 40 8.27 -9.69 13.72
C LYS A 40 7.45 -8.40 13.52
N LEU A 41 7.60 -7.44 14.46
CA LEU A 41 7.03 -6.12 14.32
C LEU A 41 7.64 -5.43 13.08
N PRO A 42 6.84 -4.79 12.23
CA PRO A 42 7.35 -4.01 11.11
C PRO A 42 8.33 -2.92 11.55
N LYS A 43 9.26 -2.56 10.67
CA LYS A 43 10.20 -1.48 10.94
C LYS A 43 9.46 -0.14 10.91
N LEU A 44 9.34 0.51 12.06
CA LEU A 44 8.65 1.80 12.25
C LEU A 44 9.61 2.98 12.41
N GLU A 45 10.92 2.70 12.54
CA GLU A 45 12.01 3.69 12.60
C GLU A 45 13.23 3.19 11.81
N ARG A 46 14.19 4.07 11.50
CA ARG A 46 15.46 3.67 10.86
C ARG A 46 16.27 2.76 11.75
N GLU A 47 16.33 3.09 13.04
CA GLU A 47 16.90 2.25 14.08
C GLU A 47 15.86 1.24 14.58
N ASP A 48 16.29 0.18 15.23
CA ASP A 48 15.37 -0.87 15.68
C ASP A 48 14.50 -0.45 16.89
N SER A 49 14.83 0.67 17.54
CA SER A 49 14.06 1.21 18.66
C SER A 49 12.96 2.16 18.20
N ILE A 50 11.72 1.84 18.54
CA ILE A 50 10.58 2.74 18.33
C ILE A 50 10.63 3.79 19.44
N ILE A 51 10.72 5.07 19.06
CA ILE A 51 10.84 6.19 20.01
C ILE A 51 9.46 6.70 20.39
N ASP A 52 8.56 6.79 19.39
CA ASP A 52 7.20 7.29 19.55
C ASP A 52 6.32 6.71 18.44
N ILE A 53 5.00 6.71 18.65
CA ILE A 53 4.04 6.16 17.71
C ILE A 53 2.71 6.94 17.75
N ASP A 54 2.11 7.15 16.57
CA ASP A 54 0.76 7.68 16.41
C ASP A 54 -0.29 6.56 16.30
N PRO A 55 -1.56 6.86 16.62
CA PRO A 55 -2.60 5.83 16.64
C PRO A 55 -3.03 5.36 15.25
N PHE A 56 -2.88 6.16 14.19
CA PHE A 56 -3.19 5.72 12.84
C PHE A 56 -2.15 4.72 12.33
N THR A 57 -0.88 4.89 12.69
CA THR A 57 0.18 3.90 12.43
C THR A 57 -0.10 2.59 13.15
N VAL A 58 -0.66 2.61 14.37
CA VAL A 58 -1.09 1.38 15.07
C VAL A 58 -2.15 0.65 14.25
N PHE A 59 -3.15 1.33 13.70
CA PHE A 59 -4.10 0.74 12.75
C PHE A 59 -3.42 0.24 11.47
N GLY A 60 -2.40 0.94 10.99
CA GLY A 60 -1.60 0.54 9.84
C GLY A 60 -0.86 -0.79 10.03
N LEU A 61 -0.59 -1.21 11.25
CA LEU A 61 0.08 -2.49 11.55
C LEU A 61 -0.70 -3.70 11.03
N PHE A 62 -2.03 -3.62 11.02
CA PHE A 62 -2.90 -4.68 10.51
C PHE A 62 -3.72 -4.27 9.27
N ASN A 63 -3.77 -2.99 8.89
CA ASN A 63 -4.41 -2.50 7.67
C ASN A 63 -3.38 -2.20 6.56
N LYS A 64 -2.60 -3.19 6.21
CA LYS A 64 -1.64 -3.18 5.10
C LYS A 64 -1.71 -4.51 4.34
N GLY A 65 -0.94 -4.66 3.27
CA GLY A 65 -0.92 -5.84 2.40
C GLY A 65 -0.36 -7.09 3.08
N ILE A 66 -1.06 -7.60 4.08
CA ILE A 66 -0.78 -8.87 4.78
C ILE A 66 -1.93 -9.85 4.55
N THR A 67 -1.66 -11.14 4.77
CA THR A 67 -2.72 -12.16 4.67
C THR A 67 -3.78 -11.96 5.75
N ASN A 68 -5.03 -12.36 5.46
CA ASN A 68 -6.10 -12.32 6.47
C ASN A 68 -5.75 -13.14 7.72
N ALA A 69 -5.06 -14.28 7.56
CA ALA A 69 -4.61 -15.09 8.71
C ALA A 69 -3.67 -14.28 9.62
N ASN A 70 -2.68 -13.58 9.05
CA ASN A 70 -1.78 -12.74 9.85
C ASN A 70 -2.52 -11.55 10.48
N ARG A 71 -3.47 -10.94 9.75
CA ARG A 71 -4.29 -9.85 10.27
C ARG A 71 -5.13 -10.30 11.46
N ILE A 72 -5.80 -11.46 11.36
CA ILE A 72 -6.60 -12.04 12.46
C ILE A 72 -5.71 -12.31 13.66
N ALA A 73 -4.54 -12.95 13.47
CA ALA A 73 -3.62 -13.25 14.57
C ALA A 73 -3.17 -11.96 15.30
N ILE A 74 -2.85 -10.88 14.56
CA ILE A 74 -2.51 -9.58 15.16
C ILE A 74 -3.71 -9.03 15.96
N LEU A 75 -4.92 -9.06 15.39
CA LEU A 75 -6.12 -8.53 16.05
C LEU A 75 -6.51 -9.33 17.28
N GLU A 76 -6.35 -10.65 17.27
CA GLU A 76 -6.57 -11.52 18.44
C GLU A 76 -5.59 -11.19 19.57
N SER A 77 -4.33 -10.99 19.24
CA SER A 77 -3.30 -10.58 20.19
C SER A 77 -3.59 -9.18 20.73
N PHE A 78 -3.96 -8.23 19.87
CA PHE A 78 -4.37 -6.88 20.29
C PHE A 78 -5.63 -6.90 21.16
N ALA A 79 -6.61 -7.73 20.83
CA ALA A 79 -7.81 -7.90 21.66
C ALA A 79 -7.46 -8.31 23.10
N THR A 80 -6.49 -9.23 23.24
CA THR A 80 -6.01 -9.67 24.54
C THR A 80 -5.26 -8.59 25.29
N VAL A 81 -4.25 -7.96 24.66
CA VAL A 81 -3.37 -6.98 25.30
C VAL A 81 -4.14 -5.70 25.66
N PHE A 82 -4.98 -5.20 24.75
CA PHE A 82 -5.76 -3.96 24.96
C PHE A 82 -7.14 -4.20 25.59
N ASN A 83 -7.44 -5.45 25.97
CA ASN A 83 -8.72 -5.82 26.63
C ASN A 83 -9.97 -5.41 25.81
N ILE A 84 -9.94 -5.63 24.48
CA ILE A 84 -11.07 -5.37 23.59
C ILE A 84 -12.13 -6.44 23.76
N LYS A 85 -13.39 -6.05 23.88
CA LYS A 85 -14.52 -6.94 24.12
C LYS A 85 -15.25 -7.36 22.85
N SER A 86 -15.19 -6.53 21.82
CA SER A 86 -15.78 -6.83 20.53
C SER A 86 -15.10 -8.05 19.90
N LYS A 87 -15.91 -8.84 19.21
CA LYS A 87 -15.42 -10.03 18.48
C LYS A 87 -14.40 -9.61 17.44
N VAL A 88 -13.28 -10.33 17.37
CA VAL A 88 -12.28 -10.16 16.32
C VAL A 88 -12.91 -10.48 14.96
N PRO A 89 -12.81 -9.56 13.98
CA PRO A 89 -13.38 -9.78 12.65
C PRO A 89 -12.59 -10.84 11.88
N ASN A 90 -13.30 -11.58 11.02
CA ASN A 90 -12.72 -12.57 10.12
C ASN A 90 -12.86 -12.20 8.64
N ASN A 91 -13.57 -11.12 8.34
CA ASN A 91 -13.74 -10.55 7.01
C ASN A 91 -13.33 -9.06 7.00
N PHE A 92 -12.54 -8.70 6.00
CA PHE A 92 -11.94 -7.37 5.84
C PHE A 92 -12.23 -6.78 4.45
N ASP A 93 -13.19 -7.35 3.74
CA ASP A 93 -13.56 -6.93 2.39
C ASP A 93 -14.06 -5.47 2.39
N GLY A 94 -13.52 -4.67 1.48
CA GLY A 94 -13.84 -3.25 1.36
C GLY A 94 -13.15 -2.34 2.38
N ILE A 95 -12.31 -2.87 3.29
CA ILE A 95 -11.46 -2.04 4.16
C ILE A 95 -10.25 -1.56 3.36
N PRO A 96 -9.96 -0.25 3.34
CA PRO A 96 -8.77 0.26 2.69
C PRO A 96 -7.51 -0.21 3.40
N VAL A 97 -6.45 -0.50 2.64
CA VAL A 97 -5.17 -0.97 3.16
C VAL A 97 -4.03 -0.09 2.69
N LEU A 98 -3.05 0.14 3.56
CA LEU A 98 -1.84 0.89 3.23
C LEU A 98 -0.91 0.08 2.33
N ASN A 99 -0.14 0.80 1.54
CA ASN A 99 1.00 0.22 0.86
C ASN A 99 2.06 -0.22 1.87
N ASN A 100 2.55 -1.46 1.75
CA ASN A 100 3.56 -2.03 2.66
C ASN A 100 4.86 -1.21 2.75
N LEU A 101 5.18 -0.43 1.72
CA LEU A 101 6.37 0.42 1.68
C LEU A 101 6.23 1.70 2.51
N LYS A 102 5.00 2.08 2.88
CA LYS A 102 4.67 3.33 3.59
C LYS A 102 3.53 3.09 4.58
N ALA A 103 3.77 2.23 5.56
CA ALA A 103 2.74 1.84 6.54
C ALA A 103 2.70 2.75 7.79
N THR A 104 3.56 3.78 7.86
CA THR A 104 3.54 4.80 8.93
C THR A 104 2.87 6.08 8.45
N TYR A 105 2.27 6.81 9.38
CA TYR A 105 1.69 8.13 9.16
C TYR A 105 2.68 9.27 9.45
N TYR A 106 3.92 8.93 9.76
CA TYR A 106 5.00 9.88 10.02
C TYR A 106 6.27 9.47 9.26
N GLY A 107 7.16 10.43 9.02
CA GLY A 107 8.53 10.18 8.58
C GLY A 107 9.38 9.58 9.70
N PHE A 108 10.49 8.92 9.39
CA PHE A 108 11.44 8.50 10.40
C PHE A 108 11.97 9.71 11.19
N LYS A 109 12.55 9.48 12.37
CA LYS A 109 12.98 10.51 13.33
C LYS A 109 13.74 11.68 12.66
N ASP A 110 14.63 11.38 11.73
CA ASP A 110 15.45 12.39 11.06
C ASP A 110 14.69 13.17 9.96
N ASP A 111 13.56 12.63 9.52
CA ASP A 111 12.77 13.16 8.39
C ASP A 111 11.50 13.88 8.86
N ARG A 112 11.09 13.72 10.13
CA ARG A 112 9.87 14.31 10.70
C ARG A 112 10.14 15.51 11.57
N GLN A 113 9.14 16.39 11.70
CA GLN A 113 9.16 17.47 12.68
C GLN A 113 8.85 16.93 14.10
N ALA A 114 9.31 17.64 15.13
CA ALA A 114 9.15 17.20 16.51
C ALA A 114 7.68 17.02 16.93
N ALA A 115 6.77 17.81 16.36
CA ALA A 115 5.35 17.80 16.69
C ALA A 115 4.51 16.85 15.83
N ASP A 116 5.08 16.17 14.81
CA ASP A 116 4.30 15.42 13.83
C ASP A 116 3.45 14.31 14.47
N ILE A 117 3.99 13.58 15.43
CA ILE A 117 3.25 12.53 16.13
C ILE A 117 2.20 13.14 17.09
N ASP A 118 2.51 14.22 17.76
CA ASP A 118 1.55 14.96 18.63
C ASP A 118 0.37 15.49 17.80
N ASN A 119 0.63 16.01 16.62
CA ASN A 119 -0.41 16.49 15.72
C ASN A 119 -1.34 15.36 15.27
N LEU A 120 -0.79 14.18 14.98
CA LEU A 120 -1.58 12.98 14.65
C LEU A 120 -2.46 12.53 15.83
N TRP A 121 -1.97 12.59 17.05
CA TRP A 121 -2.79 12.35 18.24
C TRP A 121 -3.88 13.40 18.42
N GLY A 122 -3.60 14.68 18.13
CA GLY A 122 -4.58 15.76 18.14
C GLY A 122 -5.69 15.54 17.10
N LEU A 123 -5.32 15.18 15.88
CA LEU A 123 -6.28 14.82 14.83
C LEU A 123 -7.13 13.62 15.23
N TYR A 124 -6.51 12.57 15.76
CA TYR A 124 -7.21 11.36 16.18
C TYR A 124 -8.28 11.61 17.22
N GLU A 125 -7.93 12.31 18.29
CA GLU A 125 -8.86 12.68 19.36
C GLU A 125 -9.99 13.57 18.84
N SER A 126 -9.65 14.60 18.05
CA SER A 126 -10.65 15.50 17.47
C SER A 126 -11.61 14.79 16.51
N ALA A 127 -11.13 13.79 15.75
CA ALA A 127 -11.96 12.97 14.90
C ALA A 127 -12.94 12.10 15.70
N ILE A 128 -12.49 11.49 16.79
CA ILE A 128 -13.38 10.71 17.67
C ILE A 128 -14.44 11.61 18.32
N ASN A 129 -14.06 12.81 18.76
CA ASN A 129 -14.99 13.79 19.34
C ASN A 129 -16.01 14.28 18.33
N LEU A 130 -15.56 14.59 17.10
CA LEU A 130 -16.45 15.00 16.00
C LEU A 130 -17.45 13.89 15.64
N ALA A 131 -16.99 12.65 15.59
CA ALA A 131 -17.87 11.50 15.33
C ALA A 131 -18.89 11.27 16.46
N GLY A 132 -18.53 11.58 17.69
CA GLY A 132 -19.45 11.52 18.85
C GLY A 132 -20.49 12.64 18.84
N LYS A 133 -20.10 13.84 18.37
CA LYS A 133 -21.00 15.00 18.25
C LYS A 133 -20.53 15.90 17.10
N ASP A 134 -21.24 15.82 15.98
CA ASP A 134 -20.95 16.69 14.82
C ASP A 134 -21.63 18.07 15.01
N ASP A 135 -20.90 18.98 15.68
CA ASP A 135 -21.30 20.37 15.86
C ASP A 135 -20.20 21.35 15.42
N ALA A 136 -20.50 22.63 15.38
CA ALA A 136 -19.59 23.67 14.90
C ALA A 136 -18.27 23.70 15.67
N ALA A 137 -18.31 23.52 17.00
CA ALA A 137 -17.11 23.55 17.84
C ALA A 137 -16.19 22.36 17.54
N ASN A 138 -16.74 21.15 17.44
CA ASN A 138 -15.95 19.95 17.11
C ASN A 138 -15.45 20.00 15.66
N ARG A 139 -16.22 20.54 14.72
CA ARG A 139 -15.77 20.77 13.33
C ARG A 139 -14.61 21.76 13.27
N GLU A 140 -14.62 22.83 14.05
CA GLU A 140 -13.52 23.80 14.13
C GLU A 140 -12.24 23.15 14.67
N ILE A 141 -12.33 22.39 15.77
CA ILE A 141 -11.20 21.68 16.37
C ILE A 141 -10.63 20.63 15.41
N PHE A 142 -11.51 19.84 14.77
CA PHE A 142 -11.11 18.86 13.76
C PHE A 142 -10.41 19.53 12.58
N THR A 143 -10.97 20.61 12.05
CA THR A 143 -10.39 21.38 10.93
C THR A 143 -8.97 21.83 11.25
N LYS A 144 -8.77 22.42 12.43
CA LYS A 144 -7.44 22.84 12.87
C LYS A 144 -6.43 21.69 12.84
N TRP A 145 -6.76 20.55 13.43
CA TRP A 145 -5.83 19.42 13.51
C TRP A 145 -5.64 18.72 12.17
N TYR A 146 -6.71 18.57 11.38
CA TYR A 146 -6.63 17.99 10.05
C TYR A 146 -5.69 18.80 9.14
N ASP A 147 -5.87 20.12 9.10
CA ASP A 147 -5.06 21.01 8.28
C ASP A 147 -3.60 21.07 8.77
N THR A 148 -3.37 20.96 10.09
CA THR A 148 -2.02 20.85 10.66
C THR A 148 -1.32 19.58 10.19
N VAL A 149 -2.03 18.45 10.13
CA VAL A 149 -1.49 17.15 9.72
C VAL A 149 -1.39 17.00 8.19
N HIS A 150 -2.23 17.68 7.44
CA HIS A 150 -2.41 17.52 6.00
C HIS A 150 -1.10 17.54 5.20
N ASP A 151 -0.19 18.46 5.52
CA ASP A 151 1.07 18.67 4.79
C ASP A 151 2.27 17.91 5.40
N GLN A 152 2.04 17.11 6.46
CA GLN A 152 3.11 16.34 7.09
C GLN A 152 3.59 15.21 6.17
N LEU A 153 4.88 14.89 6.28
CA LEU A 153 5.50 13.82 5.51
C LEU A 153 4.84 12.47 5.80
N GLY A 154 4.41 11.78 4.77
CA GLY A 154 3.83 10.43 4.87
C GLY A 154 2.29 10.40 4.89
N ILE A 155 1.64 11.53 5.08
CA ILE A 155 0.17 11.62 5.25
C ILE A 155 -0.58 11.37 3.94
N ARG A 156 -0.54 12.29 3.00
CA ARG A 156 -1.26 12.18 1.72
C ARG A 156 -2.71 11.68 1.91
N TRP A 157 -3.19 10.81 1.01
CA TRP A 157 -4.53 10.21 1.06
C TRP A 157 -4.74 9.27 2.25
N ASN A 158 -3.67 8.80 2.89
CA ASN A 158 -3.76 7.90 4.04
C ASN A 158 -4.56 8.51 5.19
N ILE A 159 -4.54 9.85 5.34
CA ILE A 159 -5.31 10.55 6.36
C ILE A 159 -6.80 10.14 6.33
N THR A 160 -7.40 10.05 5.12
CA THR A 160 -8.81 9.68 4.97
C THR A 160 -9.06 8.21 5.27
N MET A 161 -8.07 7.34 4.99
CA MET A 161 -8.13 5.92 5.34
C MET A 161 -8.09 5.72 6.86
N GLY A 162 -7.20 6.43 7.55
CA GLY A 162 -7.11 6.40 9.00
C GLY A 162 -8.39 6.87 9.69
N LEU A 163 -8.96 7.97 9.24
CA LEU A 163 -10.24 8.48 9.73
C LEU A 163 -11.38 7.48 9.54
N TYR A 164 -11.43 6.85 8.36
CA TYR A 164 -12.42 5.83 8.06
C TYR A 164 -12.26 4.59 8.96
N TRP A 165 -11.05 4.10 9.22
CA TRP A 165 -10.88 2.95 10.11
C TRP A 165 -11.43 3.20 11.51
N ILE A 166 -11.21 4.39 12.06
CA ILE A 166 -11.60 4.69 13.44
C ILE A 166 -13.09 4.98 13.61
N ARG A 167 -13.75 5.57 12.58
CA ARG A 167 -15.18 5.91 12.59
C ARG A 167 -15.77 5.81 11.17
N PRO A 168 -15.98 4.59 10.66
CA PRO A 168 -16.30 4.36 9.24
C PRO A 168 -17.69 4.86 8.82
N TYR A 169 -18.62 5.07 9.75
CA TYR A 169 -19.91 5.69 9.41
C TYR A 169 -19.86 7.21 9.34
N GLU A 170 -18.83 7.82 9.94
CA GLU A 170 -18.71 9.26 10.07
C GLU A 170 -17.71 9.87 9.08
N PHE A 171 -16.71 9.11 8.67
CA PHE A 171 -15.66 9.58 7.75
C PHE A 171 -15.63 8.76 6.47
N ILE A 172 -15.61 9.47 5.33
CA ILE A 172 -15.47 8.82 4.02
C ILE A 172 -14.01 8.45 3.76
N ASN A 173 -13.79 7.24 3.27
CA ASN A 173 -12.50 6.82 2.72
C ASN A 173 -12.31 7.39 1.31
N LEU A 174 -11.20 8.07 1.06
CA LEU A 174 -10.83 8.61 -0.24
C LEU A 174 -9.53 7.98 -0.77
N ASP A 175 -9.38 6.66 -0.62
CA ASP A 175 -8.34 5.92 -1.31
C ASP A 175 -8.54 5.94 -2.85
N SER A 176 -7.63 5.33 -3.60
CA SER A 176 -7.72 5.34 -5.06
C SER A 176 -8.99 4.69 -5.60
N ILE A 177 -9.44 3.61 -4.95
CA ILE A 177 -10.62 2.84 -5.37
C ILE A 177 -11.89 3.66 -5.15
N ASN A 178 -12.04 4.25 -3.95
CA ASN A 178 -13.21 5.07 -3.64
C ASN A 178 -13.25 6.34 -4.48
N ARG A 179 -12.11 7.03 -4.66
CA ARG A 179 -12.07 8.22 -5.54
C ARG A 179 -12.48 7.90 -6.98
N TRP A 180 -11.93 6.79 -7.53
CA TRP A 180 -12.33 6.33 -8.85
C TRP A 180 -13.83 6.04 -8.93
N PHE A 181 -14.40 5.38 -7.93
CA PHE A 181 -15.80 4.99 -7.91
C PHE A 181 -16.75 6.20 -7.80
N ILE A 182 -16.46 7.14 -6.91
CA ILE A 182 -17.36 8.27 -6.63
C ILE A 182 -17.32 9.41 -7.67
N VAL A 183 -16.33 9.43 -8.56
CA VAL A 183 -16.28 10.41 -9.68
C VAL A 183 -16.88 9.87 -10.98
N ASP A 184 -17.44 8.68 -10.94
CA ASP A 184 -18.09 8.04 -12.07
C ASP A 184 -19.61 8.30 -12.01
N PRO A 185 -20.21 8.93 -13.04
CA PRO A 185 -21.65 9.22 -13.07
C PRO A 185 -22.53 7.97 -13.15
N ASP A 186 -21.97 6.80 -13.51
CA ASP A 186 -22.70 5.53 -13.45
C ASP A 186 -22.86 5.02 -12.01
N ASN A 187 -22.03 5.49 -11.09
CA ASN A 187 -22.04 5.09 -9.69
C ASN A 187 -22.65 6.14 -8.77
N MET A 188 -22.59 7.42 -9.12
CA MET A 188 -23.00 8.52 -8.26
C MET A 188 -23.79 9.58 -9.04
N PRO A 189 -24.66 10.39 -8.39
CA PRO A 189 -25.41 11.44 -9.08
C PRO A 189 -24.48 12.42 -9.81
N VAL A 190 -24.83 12.80 -11.02
CA VAL A 190 -24.02 13.68 -11.88
C VAL A 190 -23.68 15.01 -11.18
N ASP A 191 -24.64 15.61 -10.47
CA ASP A 191 -24.42 16.87 -9.73
C ASP A 191 -23.36 16.69 -8.63
N PHE A 192 -23.41 15.57 -7.89
CA PHE A 192 -22.39 15.23 -6.91
C PHE A 192 -21.02 15.06 -7.59
N VAL A 193 -20.95 14.23 -8.65
CA VAL A 193 -19.71 14.01 -9.42
C VAL A 193 -19.09 15.33 -9.86
N ASN A 194 -19.86 16.21 -10.44
CA ASN A 194 -19.39 17.52 -10.90
C ASN A 194 -18.87 18.40 -9.75
N SER A 195 -19.48 18.30 -8.57
CA SER A 195 -19.09 19.07 -7.38
C SER A 195 -17.78 18.63 -6.75
N VAL A 196 -17.42 17.32 -6.88
CA VAL A 196 -16.24 16.72 -6.19
C VAL A 196 -15.07 16.40 -7.11
N LYS A 197 -15.30 16.11 -8.39
CA LYS A 197 -14.28 15.61 -9.32
C LYS A 197 -13.01 16.46 -9.36
N LYS A 198 -13.13 17.79 -9.39
CA LYS A 198 -11.95 18.68 -9.39
C LYS A 198 -11.24 18.73 -8.04
N LYS A 199 -12.00 18.61 -6.94
CA LYS A 199 -11.46 18.65 -5.57
C LYS A 199 -10.64 17.39 -5.25
N LEU A 200 -10.93 16.26 -5.91
CA LEU A 200 -10.26 14.99 -5.72
C LEU A 200 -8.98 14.81 -6.55
N ASN A 201 -8.51 15.83 -7.24
CA ASN A 201 -7.21 15.79 -7.92
C ASN A 201 -6.01 15.92 -6.95
N LYS A 202 -6.24 16.42 -5.75
CA LYS A 202 -5.29 16.52 -4.64
C LYS A 202 -5.97 16.14 -3.34
N VAL A 203 -5.18 15.88 -2.31
CA VAL A 203 -5.72 15.65 -0.97
C VAL A 203 -6.47 16.92 -0.54
N PRO A 204 -7.76 16.85 -0.18
CA PRO A 204 -8.51 18.03 0.25
C PRO A 204 -8.07 18.49 1.64
N TYR A 205 -8.06 19.79 1.88
CA TYR A 205 -8.01 20.35 3.25
C TYR A 205 -9.32 20.07 3.99
N ALA A 206 -9.34 20.25 5.31
CA ALA A 206 -10.46 19.86 6.16
C ALA A 206 -11.82 20.38 5.70
N ALA A 207 -11.93 21.64 5.33
CA ALA A 207 -13.19 22.23 4.88
C ALA A 207 -13.71 21.55 3.59
N GLU A 208 -12.82 21.26 2.63
CA GLU A 208 -13.17 20.54 1.41
C GLU A 208 -13.51 19.06 1.72
N TYR A 209 -12.74 18.41 2.61
CA TYR A 209 -12.99 17.04 3.02
C TYR A 209 -14.36 16.87 3.69
N LEU A 210 -14.70 17.74 4.65
CA LEU A 210 -16.00 17.75 5.32
C LEU A 210 -17.14 18.02 4.32
N ALA A 211 -16.94 18.96 3.40
CA ALA A 211 -17.94 19.22 2.35
C ALA A 211 -18.15 18.03 1.41
N ILE A 212 -17.08 17.33 1.02
CA ILE A 212 -17.16 16.09 0.21
C ILE A 212 -17.89 15.00 0.99
N LYS A 213 -17.51 14.81 2.27
CA LYS A 213 -18.15 13.86 3.18
C LYS A 213 -19.67 14.10 3.26
N ASP A 214 -20.06 15.31 3.60
CA ASP A 214 -21.48 15.67 3.76
C ASP A 214 -22.26 15.53 2.46
N ALA A 215 -21.72 16.03 1.33
CA ALA A 215 -22.34 15.91 0.02
C ALA A 215 -22.48 14.43 -0.43
N CYS A 216 -21.48 13.58 -0.14
CA CYS A 216 -21.55 12.16 -0.46
C CYS A 216 -22.66 11.48 0.35
N LEU A 217 -22.73 11.72 1.66
CA LEU A 217 -23.78 11.13 2.49
C LEU A 217 -25.19 11.56 2.06
N HIS A 218 -25.34 12.83 1.67
CA HIS A 218 -26.60 13.34 1.11
C HIS A 218 -26.96 12.60 -0.19
N ALA A 219 -26.01 12.50 -1.12
CA ALA A 219 -26.22 11.81 -2.39
C ALA A 219 -26.58 10.32 -2.19
N LEU A 220 -26.00 9.64 -1.18
CA LEU A 220 -26.32 8.26 -0.86
C LEU A 220 -27.72 8.09 -0.26
N LYS A 221 -28.18 9.06 0.54
CA LYS A 221 -29.51 9.02 1.15
C LYS A 221 -30.62 9.30 0.14
N ASP A 222 -30.41 10.25 -0.74
CA ASP A 222 -31.42 10.69 -1.72
C ASP A 222 -31.45 9.79 -2.96
N GLY A 223 -30.35 9.17 -3.32
CA GLY A 223 -30.24 8.27 -4.46
C GLY A 223 -30.86 6.90 -4.22
N ASN A 224 -31.28 6.24 -5.31
CA ASN A 224 -31.78 4.86 -5.25
C ASN A 224 -30.63 3.84 -5.39
N TYR A 225 -29.61 3.95 -4.53
CA TYR A 225 -28.44 3.05 -4.50
C TYR A 225 -28.65 1.92 -3.51
N GLU A 226 -28.02 0.77 -3.74
CA GLU A 226 -27.94 -0.35 -2.79
C GLU A 226 -27.04 -0.05 -1.58
N TYR A 227 -26.22 1.01 -1.66
CA TYR A 227 -25.30 1.49 -0.63
C TYR A 227 -25.77 2.83 -0.08
N LYS A 228 -25.94 2.92 1.24
CA LYS A 228 -26.55 4.06 1.93
C LYS A 228 -25.61 4.78 2.91
N ASN A 229 -24.41 4.24 3.11
CA ASN A 229 -23.41 4.76 4.02
C ASN A 229 -22.00 4.48 3.48
N TYR A 230 -20.97 5.03 4.11
CA TYR A 230 -19.59 4.89 3.65
C TYR A 230 -19.05 3.46 3.68
N PRO A 231 -19.33 2.60 4.70
CA PRO A 231 -18.95 1.20 4.65
C PRO A 231 -19.53 0.44 3.45
N GLU A 232 -20.78 0.65 3.15
CA GLU A 232 -21.43 0.03 1.99
C GLU A 232 -20.89 0.56 0.67
N LEU A 233 -20.66 1.88 0.58
CA LEU A 233 -20.02 2.52 -0.56
C LEU A 233 -18.61 1.95 -0.81
N SER A 234 -17.77 1.90 0.23
CA SER A 234 -16.40 1.40 0.13
C SER A 234 -16.36 -0.08 -0.28
N TYR A 235 -17.25 -0.88 0.28
CA TYR A 235 -17.40 -2.28 -0.11
C TYR A 235 -17.86 -2.44 -1.57
N ARG A 236 -18.82 -1.64 -2.01
CA ARG A 236 -19.30 -1.67 -3.40
C ARG A 236 -18.21 -1.24 -4.37
N ALA A 237 -17.50 -0.16 -4.07
CA ALA A 237 -16.36 0.29 -4.86
C ALA A 237 -15.29 -0.80 -5.01
N TRP A 238 -14.97 -1.50 -3.92
CA TRP A 238 -14.03 -2.61 -3.92
C TRP A 238 -14.51 -3.80 -4.79
N ILE A 239 -15.81 -4.20 -4.70
CA ILE A 239 -16.36 -5.27 -5.54
C ILE A 239 -16.26 -4.89 -7.02
N VAL A 240 -16.71 -3.69 -7.40
CA VAL A 240 -16.71 -3.24 -8.79
C VAL A 240 -15.27 -3.15 -9.31
N SER A 241 -14.34 -2.64 -8.51
CA SER A 241 -12.91 -2.63 -8.85
C SER A 241 -12.37 -4.03 -9.14
N LYS A 242 -12.72 -5.03 -8.33
CA LYS A 242 -12.32 -6.42 -8.59
C LYS A 242 -12.89 -6.96 -9.90
N GLN A 243 -14.17 -6.70 -10.18
CA GLN A 243 -14.81 -7.14 -11.41
C GLN A 243 -14.14 -6.53 -12.65
N VAL A 244 -13.91 -5.21 -12.63
CA VAL A 244 -13.22 -4.50 -13.72
C VAL A 244 -11.79 -5.03 -13.92
N ASN A 245 -11.08 -5.33 -12.85
CA ASN A 245 -9.73 -5.89 -12.93
C ASN A 245 -9.73 -7.33 -13.47
N GLN A 246 -10.73 -8.15 -13.09
CA GLN A 246 -10.91 -9.49 -13.65
C GLN A 246 -11.23 -9.44 -15.15
N GLU A 247 -12.15 -8.59 -15.58
CA GLU A 247 -12.48 -8.40 -16.99
C GLU A 247 -11.27 -7.92 -17.81
N LYS A 248 -10.50 -6.96 -17.27
CA LYS A 248 -9.24 -6.52 -17.89
C LYS A 248 -8.22 -7.66 -17.99
N ALA A 249 -8.11 -8.51 -16.97
CA ALA A 249 -7.23 -9.65 -16.95
C ALA A 249 -7.67 -10.73 -17.97
N GLU A 250 -8.97 -10.99 -18.09
CA GLU A 250 -9.51 -11.92 -19.08
C GLU A 250 -9.31 -11.44 -20.53
N VAL A 251 -9.50 -10.15 -20.78
CA VAL A 251 -9.21 -9.53 -22.07
C VAL A 251 -7.71 -9.59 -22.40
N LYS A 252 -6.85 -9.35 -21.40
CA LYS A 252 -5.40 -9.49 -21.54
C LYS A 252 -4.98 -10.96 -21.65
N GLY A 253 -5.62 -11.89 -20.94
CA GLY A 253 -5.32 -13.32 -20.94
C GLY A 253 -5.63 -14.00 -22.29
N LYS A 254 -6.58 -13.48 -23.06
CA LYS A 254 -6.84 -13.94 -24.44
C LYS A 254 -5.76 -13.52 -25.44
N LYS A 255 -4.83 -12.62 -25.06
CA LYS A 255 -3.81 -12.07 -25.98
C LYS A 255 -2.38 -12.57 -25.79
N SER A 256 -1.98 -13.23 -24.72
CA SER A 256 -0.69 -13.98 -24.70
C SER A 256 -0.40 -14.72 -23.38
N SER A 257 0.09 -15.94 -23.48
CA SER A 257 0.91 -16.68 -22.51
C SER A 257 2.35 -16.11 -22.41
N LYS A 258 2.53 -14.80 -22.41
CA LYS A 258 3.83 -14.14 -22.29
C LYS A 258 4.09 -13.76 -20.84
N ALA A 259 5.35 -13.83 -20.42
CA ALA A 259 5.79 -13.55 -19.07
C ALA A 259 5.17 -12.25 -18.52
N ALA A 260 4.45 -12.33 -17.41
CA ALA A 260 3.61 -11.26 -16.89
C ALA A 260 4.39 -9.96 -16.58
N PHE A 261 5.68 -10.08 -16.27
CA PHE A 261 6.54 -8.94 -15.94
C PHE A 261 6.89 -8.06 -17.15
N LEU A 262 6.67 -8.52 -18.39
CA LEU A 262 6.94 -7.72 -19.60
C LEU A 262 6.10 -6.44 -19.65
N ARG A 263 4.94 -6.45 -19.03
CA ARG A 263 4.06 -5.27 -18.93
C ARG A 263 4.71 -4.10 -18.22
N TRP A 264 5.73 -4.34 -17.39
CA TRP A 264 6.40 -3.32 -16.59
C TRP A 264 7.60 -2.66 -17.29
N PHE A 265 7.96 -3.06 -18.51
CA PHE A 265 9.10 -2.49 -19.22
C PHE A 265 8.89 -1.01 -19.53
N ALA A 266 7.80 -0.66 -20.18
CA ALA A 266 7.46 0.73 -20.50
C ALA A 266 7.16 1.56 -19.24
N PRO A 267 6.31 1.09 -18.29
CA PRO A 267 6.07 1.81 -17.04
C PRO A 267 7.33 2.10 -16.22
N LEU A 268 8.29 1.17 -16.16
CA LEU A 268 9.53 1.37 -15.41
C LEU A 268 10.43 2.43 -16.07
N ILE A 269 10.56 2.39 -17.40
CA ILE A 269 11.32 3.42 -18.14
C ILE A 269 10.67 4.80 -17.96
N GLN A 270 9.34 4.89 -18.07
CA GLN A 270 8.62 6.14 -17.88
C GLN A 270 8.76 6.67 -16.46
N ALA A 271 8.61 5.81 -15.45
CA ALA A 271 8.79 6.19 -14.05
C ALA A 271 10.20 6.75 -13.78
N LEU A 272 11.23 6.13 -14.33
CA LEU A 272 12.60 6.65 -14.19
C LEU A 272 12.82 7.98 -14.93
N ARG A 273 12.17 8.19 -16.08
CA ARG A 273 12.18 9.51 -16.77
C ARG A 273 11.56 10.60 -15.91
N ASP A 274 10.39 10.31 -15.32
CA ASP A 274 9.67 11.25 -14.46
C ASP A 274 10.45 11.59 -13.18
N LEU A 275 11.35 10.68 -12.75
CA LEU A 275 12.29 10.90 -11.64
C LEU A 275 13.59 11.60 -12.08
N GLY A 276 13.66 12.14 -13.31
CA GLY A 276 14.84 12.84 -13.81
C GLY A 276 15.95 11.92 -14.34
N GLY A 277 15.62 10.67 -14.67
CA GLY A 277 16.51 9.68 -15.29
C GLY A 277 17.11 8.67 -14.33
N SER A 278 16.92 8.83 -13.00
CA SER A 278 17.41 7.89 -11.99
C SER A 278 16.54 7.90 -10.72
N GLY A 279 16.57 6.80 -9.97
CA GLY A 279 15.87 6.69 -8.69
C GLY A 279 16.18 5.39 -7.98
N THR A 280 15.85 5.32 -6.70
CA THR A 280 15.91 4.09 -5.93
C THR A 280 14.81 3.10 -6.40
N PRO A 281 14.95 1.80 -6.13
CA PRO A 281 13.89 0.84 -6.42
C PRO A 281 12.53 1.20 -5.80
N ALA A 282 12.53 1.83 -4.62
CA ALA A 282 11.32 2.25 -3.94
C ALA A 282 10.65 3.44 -4.65
N GLU A 283 11.43 4.45 -5.06
CA GLU A 283 10.94 5.61 -5.80
C GLU A 283 10.40 5.21 -7.17
N ALA A 284 11.12 4.35 -7.89
CA ALA A 284 10.67 3.85 -9.19
C ALA A 284 9.33 3.10 -9.08
N ARG A 285 9.17 2.20 -8.08
CA ARG A 285 7.91 1.50 -7.82
C ARG A 285 6.79 2.47 -7.43
N ALA A 286 7.08 3.43 -6.56
CA ALA A 286 6.09 4.44 -6.17
C ALA A 286 5.61 5.25 -7.37
N LYS A 287 6.53 5.59 -8.28
CA LYS A 287 6.20 6.34 -9.50
C LYS A 287 5.41 5.50 -10.51
N ILE A 288 5.71 4.20 -10.63
CA ILE A 288 4.88 3.28 -11.44
C ILE A 288 3.46 3.21 -10.87
N ILE A 289 3.31 3.08 -9.55
CA ILE A 289 1.98 3.03 -8.90
C ILE A 289 1.19 4.30 -9.21
N GLU A 290 1.84 5.45 -9.12
CA GLU A 290 1.22 6.75 -9.42
C GLU A 290 0.80 6.86 -10.90
N ASN A 291 1.71 6.56 -11.82
CA ASN A 291 1.49 6.69 -13.26
C ASN A 291 0.44 5.72 -13.80
N GLU A 292 0.48 4.46 -13.35
CA GLU A 292 -0.42 3.40 -13.79
C GLU A 292 -1.72 3.33 -12.97
N GLN A 293 -1.86 4.17 -11.94
CA GLN A 293 -3.00 4.21 -11.03
C GLN A 293 -3.37 2.83 -10.48
N LEU A 294 -2.33 2.08 -10.04
CA LEU A 294 -2.52 0.72 -9.58
C LEU A 294 -3.40 0.68 -8.32
N SER A 295 -4.33 -0.26 -8.30
CA SER A 295 -5.14 -0.53 -7.12
C SER A 295 -4.30 -1.14 -6.00
N GLU A 296 -4.73 -0.95 -4.75
CA GLU A 296 -4.10 -1.56 -3.58
C GLU A 296 -4.08 -3.10 -3.68
N ASP A 297 -5.07 -3.71 -4.29
CA ASP A 297 -5.12 -5.15 -4.55
C ASP A 297 -4.01 -5.59 -5.52
N GLU A 298 -3.74 -4.81 -6.58
CA GLU A 298 -2.65 -5.11 -7.52
C GLU A 298 -1.27 -4.95 -6.86
N ILE A 299 -1.10 -3.91 -6.05
CA ILE A 299 0.15 -3.61 -5.35
C ILE A 299 0.47 -4.68 -4.30
N ASN A 300 -0.56 -5.16 -3.59
CA ASN A 300 -0.41 -6.07 -2.46
C ASN A 300 -0.57 -7.55 -2.82
N GLN A 301 -0.81 -7.87 -4.09
CA GLN A 301 -0.92 -9.26 -4.54
C GLN A 301 0.35 -10.04 -4.25
N THR A 302 0.23 -11.18 -3.55
CA THR A 302 1.35 -12.06 -3.24
C THR A 302 1.34 -13.30 -4.13
N ARG A 303 2.51 -13.89 -4.36
CA ARG A 303 2.70 -15.11 -5.16
C ARG A 303 3.54 -16.14 -4.41
N GLY A 304 3.14 -17.43 -4.56
CA GLY A 304 3.88 -18.58 -4.05
C GLY A 304 3.79 -18.80 -2.55
N LYS A 305 4.38 -19.90 -2.06
CA LYS A 305 4.35 -20.31 -0.64
C LYS A 305 5.03 -19.32 0.30
N ASN A 306 5.92 -18.46 -0.22
CA ASN A 306 6.68 -17.48 0.55
C ASN A 306 6.05 -16.08 0.54
N ASN A 307 4.83 -15.93 0.05
CA ASN A 307 4.09 -14.65 -0.01
C ASN A 307 4.90 -13.49 -0.61
N VAL A 308 5.69 -13.75 -1.66
CA VAL A 308 6.46 -12.72 -2.34
C VAL A 308 5.50 -11.73 -2.99
N ASN A 309 5.72 -10.42 -2.77
CA ASN A 309 4.92 -9.39 -3.44
C ASN A 309 5.10 -9.49 -4.97
N LYS A 310 4.00 -9.73 -5.67
CA LYS A 310 4.00 -9.99 -7.12
C LYS A 310 4.44 -8.78 -7.92
N PHE A 311 3.91 -7.60 -7.59
CA PHE A 311 4.24 -6.35 -8.28
C PHE A 311 5.74 -6.02 -8.14
N GLU A 312 6.26 -6.03 -6.90
CA GLU A 312 7.67 -5.73 -6.65
C GLU A 312 8.60 -6.71 -7.37
N ASN A 313 8.25 -7.98 -7.34
CA ASN A 313 9.01 -9.03 -8.00
C ASN A 313 9.00 -8.86 -9.53
N GLU A 314 7.84 -8.60 -10.13
CA GLU A 314 7.70 -8.38 -11.57
C GLU A 314 8.47 -7.13 -12.04
N VAL A 315 8.44 -6.02 -11.28
CA VAL A 315 9.21 -4.81 -11.59
C VAL A 315 10.72 -5.07 -11.47
N ALA A 316 11.15 -5.84 -10.48
CA ALA A 316 12.55 -6.23 -10.34
C ALA A 316 13.02 -7.10 -11.51
N PHE A 317 12.19 -8.03 -11.99
CA PHE A 317 12.48 -8.80 -13.19
C PHE A 317 12.55 -7.91 -14.43
N ALA A 318 11.59 -7.01 -14.63
CA ALA A 318 11.61 -6.05 -15.73
C ALA A 318 12.92 -5.25 -15.75
N ARG A 319 13.33 -4.73 -14.60
CA ARG A 319 14.61 -4.02 -14.46
C ARG A 319 15.79 -4.88 -14.89
N ASN A 320 15.85 -6.14 -14.48
CA ASN A 320 16.97 -7.01 -14.82
C ASN A 320 17.10 -7.23 -16.33
N TYR A 321 15.98 -7.43 -17.03
CA TYR A 321 15.98 -7.54 -18.49
C TYR A 321 16.34 -6.24 -19.19
N LEU A 322 15.88 -5.09 -18.69
CA LEU A 322 16.24 -3.77 -19.22
C LEU A 322 17.71 -3.43 -19.01
N VAL A 323 18.33 -3.90 -17.93
CA VAL A 323 19.79 -3.80 -17.73
C VAL A 323 20.53 -4.65 -18.76
N ASN A 324 20.12 -5.90 -18.97
CA ASN A 324 20.75 -6.78 -19.95
C ASN A 324 20.58 -6.26 -21.41
N ALA A 325 19.50 -5.52 -21.66
CA ALA A 325 19.25 -4.87 -22.94
C ALA A 325 19.92 -3.50 -23.09
N GLY A 326 20.61 -3.00 -22.04
CA GLY A 326 21.35 -1.73 -22.08
C GLY A 326 20.51 -0.46 -21.92
N TYR A 327 19.26 -0.57 -21.45
CA TYR A 327 18.38 0.60 -21.20
C TYR A 327 18.51 1.15 -19.79
N ILE A 328 18.94 0.33 -18.82
CA ILE A 328 19.20 0.71 -17.43
C ILE A 328 20.64 0.36 -17.08
N ASP A 329 21.35 1.32 -16.46
CA ASP A 329 22.70 1.12 -15.94
C ASP A 329 22.66 0.40 -14.57
N LYS A 330 23.67 -0.44 -14.30
CA LYS A 330 23.85 -1.19 -13.06
C LYS A 330 25.08 -0.76 -12.25
N SER A 331 25.78 0.31 -12.67
CA SER A 331 27.06 0.71 -12.09
C SER A 331 26.94 1.17 -10.62
N VAL A 332 25.79 1.73 -10.24
CA VAL A 332 25.56 2.22 -8.88
C VAL A 332 24.60 1.27 -8.14
N TYR A 333 25.09 0.69 -7.06
CA TYR A 333 24.27 -0.19 -6.22
C TYR A 333 23.12 0.60 -5.57
N GLY A 334 21.91 0.05 -5.63
CA GLY A 334 20.72 0.66 -5.03
C GLY A 334 20.09 1.80 -5.83
N ILE A 335 20.68 2.21 -6.96
CA ILE A 335 20.14 3.24 -7.85
C ILE A 335 19.88 2.63 -9.24
N TRP A 336 18.72 2.89 -9.80
CA TRP A 336 18.38 2.52 -11.16
C TRP A 336 18.47 3.77 -12.04
N THR A 337 19.40 3.78 -12.99
CA THR A 337 19.67 4.95 -13.85
C THR A 337 19.40 4.58 -15.32
N LEU A 338 18.68 5.41 -16.04
CA LEU A 338 18.50 5.23 -17.48
C LEU A 338 19.80 5.53 -18.21
N THR A 339 20.17 4.67 -19.16
CA THR A 339 21.18 4.98 -20.15
C THR A 339 20.63 6.00 -21.17
N GLU A 340 21.46 6.57 -22.06
CA GLU A 340 20.97 7.44 -23.13
C GLU A 340 19.96 6.71 -24.04
N ALA A 341 20.17 5.42 -24.30
CA ALA A 341 19.19 4.60 -24.99
C ALA A 341 17.88 4.45 -24.21
N GLY A 342 17.95 4.29 -22.89
CA GLY A 342 16.77 4.21 -22.02
C GLY A 342 15.99 5.52 -21.93
N LYS A 343 16.67 6.67 -22.01
CA LYS A 343 16.02 7.98 -22.00
C LYS A 343 15.21 8.26 -23.28
N SER A 344 15.65 7.71 -24.43
CA SER A 344 15.08 8.02 -25.74
C SER A 344 14.15 6.93 -26.29
N VAL A 345 14.16 5.69 -25.71
CA VAL A 345 13.39 4.58 -26.25
C VAL A 345 11.87 4.76 -26.06
N ASP A 346 11.11 4.53 -27.11
CA ASP A 346 9.65 4.32 -27.00
C ASP A 346 9.41 2.81 -26.86
N MET A 347 9.27 2.33 -25.62
CA MET A 347 9.21 0.90 -25.29
C MET A 347 7.85 0.32 -25.64
N THR A 348 7.77 -0.39 -26.74
CA THR A 348 6.55 -1.11 -27.18
C THR A 348 6.48 -2.52 -26.58
N SER A 349 5.27 -3.12 -26.58
CA SER A 349 5.08 -4.51 -26.15
C SER A 349 5.82 -5.52 -27.04
N GLU A 350 6.08 -5.18 -28.30
CA GLU A 350 6.84 -6.00 -29.23
C GLU A 350 8.32 -5.97 -28.86
N MET A 351 8.88 -4.77 -28.62
CA MET A 351 10.25 -4.62 -28.14
C MET A 351 10.50 -5.35 -26.82
N ALA A 352 9.57 -5.23 -25.86
CA ALA A 352 9.65 -5.96 -24.59
C ALA A 352 9.72 -7.48 -24.82
N SER A 353 8.91 -7.99 -25.76
CA SER A 353 8.90 -9.41 -26.12
C SER A 353 10.20 -9.85 -26.79
N ASP A 354 10.79 -9.01 -27.63
CA ASP A 354 12.04 -9.33 -28.33
C ASP A 354 13.25 -9.24 -27.39
N ILE A 355 13.29 -8.28 -26.48
CA ILE A 355 14.27 -8.23 -25.38
C ILE A 355 14.22 -9.54 -24.58
N PHE A 356 13.03 -9.98 -24.20
CA PHE A 356 12.85 -11.22 -23.46
C PHE A 356 13.42 -12.44 -24.21
N LYS A 357 13.10 -12.60 -25.50
CA LYS A 357 13.61 -13.70 -26.33
C LYS A 357 15.14 -13.64 -26.48
N ASN A 358 15.70 -12.45 -26.74
CA ASN A 358 17.12 -12.27 -26.95
C ASN A 358 17.95 -12.56 -25.69
N VAL A 359 17.49 -12.13 -24.50
CA VAL A 359 18.15 -12.43 -23.23
C VAL A 359 18.09 -13.95 -22.93
N LEU A 360 16.99 -14.62 -23.24
CA LEU A 360 16.89 -16.08 -23.08
C LEU A 360 17.81 -16.83 -24.02
N SER A 361 17.96 -16.39 -25.28
CA SER A 361 18.82 -17.04 -26.26
C SER A 361 20.32 -16.83 -26.02
N SER A 362 20.70 -15.74 -25.38
CA SER A 362 22.09 -15.39 -25.04
C SER A 362 22.58 -15.99 -23.72
N SER A 363 21.70 -16.58 -22.92
CA SER A 363 22.09 -17.27 -21.70
C SER A 363 22.65 -18.66 -22.02
N PRO A 364 23.86 -19.05 -21.56
CA PRO A 364 24.38 -20.40 -21.76
C PRO A 364 23.58 -21.39 -20.91
N SER A 365 22.50 -21.91 -21.44
CA SER A 365 21.70 -22.91 -20.75
C SER A 365 21.75 -24.28 -21.45
N LYS A 366 21.92 -25.30 -20.63
CA LYS A 366 21.84 -26.72 -20.97
C LYS A 366 20.68 -26.99 -21.93
N GLN A 367 21.02 -27.54 -23.09
CA GLN A 367 20.06 -28.04 -24.05
C GLN A 367 19.08 -29.03 -23.41
N GLY A 368 17.82 -28.83 -23.67
CA GLY A 368 16.77 -29.85 -23.64
C GLY A 368 15.84 -29.88 -22.46
N LYS A 369 14.86 -28.97 -22.45
CA LYS A 369 13.49 -29.27 -21.99
C LYS A 369 12.52 -28.26 -22.61
N ASN A 370 11.40 -28.75 -23.08
CA ASN A 370 10.35 -28.01 -23.79
C ASN A 370 9.85 -26.79 -22.98
N ILE A 371 9.95 -25.62 -23.59
CA ILE A 371 9.66 -24.29 -22.98
C ILE A 371 8.14 -24.01 -22.82
N THR A 372 7.28 -24.91 -23.31
CA THR A 372 5.81 -24.74 -23.25
C THR A 372 5.18 -25.06 -21.90
N ALA A 373 5.94 -25.62 -20.94
CA ALA A 373 5.44 -25.99 -19.61
C ALA A 373 5.87 -24.99 -18.48
N LEU A 374 6.59 -23.90 -18.80
CA LEU A 374 7.20 -23.00 -17.81
C LEU A 374 6.30 -21.81 -17.41
N ALA A 375 5.01 -21.84 -17.78
CA ALA A 375 4.14 -20.70 -17.48
C ALA A 375 3.59 -20.70 -16.04
N ASP A 376 3.55 -21.83 -15.34
CA ASP A 376 2.89 -21.88 -14.01
C ASP A 376 3.61 -22.62 -12.87
N GLU A 377 4.67 -23.41 -13.11
CA GLU A 377 5.28 -24.21 -12.04
C GLU A 377 6.79 -24.07 -11.83
N ASP A 378 7.58 -23.49 -12.74
CA ASP A 378 9.05 -23.57 -12.71
C ASP A 378 9.82 -22.25 -12.57
N VAL A 379 9.31 -21.27 -11.84
CA VAL A 379 10.15 -20.19 -11.28
C VAL A 379 11.05 -20.72 -10.13
N HIS A 380 10.92 -21.99 -9.81
CA HIS A 380 11.65 -22.65 -8.72
C HIS A 380 12.99 -23.30 -9.07
N THR A 381 13.42 -23.34 -10.33
CA THR A 381 14.65 -24.06 -10.71
C THR A 381 15.90 -23.21 -10.88
N VAL A 382 15.80 -21.89 -10.89
CA VAL A 382 16.98 -21.00 -10.78
C VAL A 382 16.95 -20.34 -9.41
N ARG A 383 17.47 -21.05 -8.41
CA ARG A 383 17.68 -20.50 -7.08
C ARG A 383 18.96 -19.67 -7.12
N TYR A 384 18.81 -18.33 -7.13
CA TYR A 384 19.91 -17.44 -6.80
C TYR A 384 20.02 -17.42 -5.28
N TRP A 385 21.04 -18.07 -4.74
CA TRP A 385 21.37 -17.94 -3.35
C TRP A 385 22.26 -16.71 -3.22
N LEU A 386 21.77 -15.67 -2.54
CA LEU A 386 22.64 -14.64 -2.00
C LEU A 386 23.23 -15.24 -0.72
N TYR A 387 24.42 -15.77 -0.80
CA TYR A 387 25.13 -16.28 0.35
C TYR A 387 26.09 -15.20 0.84
N ALA A 388 25.84 -14.67 2.05
CA ALA A 388 26.71 -13.71 2.71
C ALA A 388 27.29 -14.38 3.97
N PRO A 389 28.45 -15.05 3.86
CA PRO A 389 29.03 -15.77 4.96
C PRO A 389 29.60 -14.80 6.00
N GLY A 390 29.05 -14.85 7.22
CA GLY A 390 29.40 -13.95 8.32
C GLY A 390 28.79 -12.55 8.20
N GLU A 391 28.94 -11.74 9.23
CA GLU A 391 28.47 -10.37 9.25
C GLU A 391 29.26 -9.52 8.23
N GLY A 392 28.57 -8.85 7.32
CA GLY A 392 29.21 -8.10 6.23
C GLY A 392 30.00 -8.94 5.22
N SER A 393 29.67 -10.25 5.10
CA SER A 393 30.39 -11.21 4.22
C SER A 393 31.86 -11.42 4.58
N CYS A 394 32.25 -11.22 5.83
CA CYS A 394 33.68 -11.31 6.26
C CYS A 394 34.30 -12.69 6.10
N MET A 395 33.51 -13.76 5.95
CA MET A 395 34.00 -15.13 5.74
C MET A 395 33.99 -15.55 4.26
N TRP A 396 33.83 -14.64 3.34
CA TRP A 396 33.75 -14.94 1.91
C TRP A 396 34.96 -15.65 1.36
N ASP A 397 36.16 -15.11 1.62
CA ASP A 397 37.42 -15.65 1.11
C ASP A 397 37.75 -17.03 1.69
N GLU A 398 37.42 -17.25 2.97
CA GLU A 398 37.60 -18.53 3.64
C GLU A 398 36.72 -19.62 3.03
N PHE A 399 35.44 -19.34 2.82
CA PHE A 399 34.49 -20.31 2.28
C PHE A 399 34.70 -20.57 0.78
N TYR A 400 35.08 -19.54 0.03
CA TYR A 400 35.47 -19.70 -1.36
C TYR A 400 36.72 -20.57 -1.52
N THR A 401 37.74 -20.32 -0.73
CA THR A 401 39.01 -21.09 -0.75
C THR A 401 38.81 -22.53 -0.29
N SER A 402 37.89 -22.76 0.63
CA SER A 402 37.55 -24.10 1.16
C SER A 402 36.59 -24.89 0.27
N GLY A 403 36.12 -24.34 -0.83
CA GLY A 403 35.19 -24.99 -1.74
C GLY A 403 33.81 -25.32 -1.13
N ILE A 404 33.39 -24.56 -0.15
CA ILE A 404 32.10 -24.70 0.54
C ILE A 404 30.97 -23.99 -0.23
N MET A 405 31.28 -23.22 -1.25
CA MET A 405 30.34 -22.51 -2.12
C MET A 405 30.21 -23.13 -3.50
#